data_0fa57fcbe3381a963b24d6532788832e
#
_entry.id   0fa57fcbe3381a963b24d6532788832e
#
_cell.length_a   1.000
_cell.length_b   1.000
_cell.length_c   1.000
_cell.angle_alpha   90.00
_cell.angle_beta   90.00
_cell.angle_gamma   90.00
#
_symmetry.space_group_name_H-M   'P 1'
#
loop_
_entity.id
_entity.type
_entity.pdbx_description
1 polymer ?
#
loop_
_entity_poly.entity_id
_entity_poly.type
_entity_poly.pdbx_seq_one_letter_code
_entity_poly.pdbx_strand_id
1 'polypeptide(L)'
;MGSSASRNSACPCGSGQKYKRCCLAHDRRAAQAARFEDAVGRRIQNWSSRSLEDEIGAALEEFVGPERTMDDEGIAVFATWFHNDREVSGGGTPAERYASLPELAEDERAAASRIAGARLGLHRVVAVEPGRGLVLEDILCGTGVRVGSENVSREAVLWDVLLGRVMDGDPPSLWGPTRFFEPSEEPELIGELHRLAGRVPEQSDQSELSQVLRSHSLELIRFRPPSWSVEPSFFTLEGDPLAHNTARWRVPDPAAARHRLRDLGGLDAAEPLELTVTVDRGKLVGNRPELPPRAIVIEAGAHGDLDSVPIATLRLFGDELQAEAMSEERLDRVIEIVAHDFRGLADLAEREVVPVEQRLNERRSAPRRSVATPTGLTPAEERRVLEGFMTERLRKWLDEPQPELGGYTPREAVSGDRRAEALRLVRGIENGTERARRRGAPYAEVGWIRDELGIGDELAA
;
A
#
# COMPACT_ATOMS: atom_id res chain seq x y z
N MET A 1 -14.74 11.59 -13.44
CA MET A 1 -16.15 12.10 -13.61
C MET A 1 -17.08 11.06 -13.03
N GLY A 2 -17.51 11.23 -11.78
CA GLY A 2 -18.43 10.32 -11.09
C GLY A 2 -19.83 10.48 -11.64
N SER A 3 -20.41 9.41 -12.14
CA SER A 3 -21.82 9.38 -12.55
C SER A 3 -22.69 9.55 -11.30
N SER A 4 -23.16 10.76 -11.03
CA SER A 4 -24.20 10.97 -10.04
C SER A 4 -25.41 10.13 -10.43
N ALA A 5 -25.96 9.36 -9.49
CA ALA A 5 -27.14 8.53 -9.77
C ALA A 5 -28.26 9.40 -10.36
N SER A 6 -28.83 8.98 -11.50
CA SER A 6 -29.94 9.70 -12.09
C SER A 6 -31.14 9.71 -11.12
N ARG A 7 -31.89 10.81 -11.05
CA ARG A 7 -33.07 10.96 -10.18
C ARG A 7 -34.05 9.78 -10.26
N ASN A 8 -34.12 9.12 -11.42
CA ASN A 8 -35.08 8.05 -11.69
C ASN A 8 -34.44 6.64 -11.62
N SER A 9 -33.13 6.50 -11.48
CA SER A 9 -32.47 5.21 -11.30
C SER A 9 -32.78 4.59 -9.94
N ALA A 10 -32.52 3.29 -9.78
CA ALA A 10 -32.55 2.63 -8.49
C ALA A 10 -31.62 3.36 -7.51
N CYS A 11 -32.02 3.45 -6.24
CA CYS A 11 -31.22 4.14 -5.24
C CYS A 11 -29.93 3.34 -4.96
N PRO A 12 -28.76 3.97 -4.98
CA PRO A 12 -27.49 3.31 -4.70
C PRO A 12 -27.39 2.69 -3.30
N CYS A 13 -28.28 3.08 -2.37
CA CYS A 13 -28.34 2.49 -1.01
C CYS A 13 -28.90 1.06 -0.96
N GLY A 14 -29.31 0.50 -2.11
CA GLY A 14 -29.86 -0.85 -2.17
C GLY A 14 -31.32 -0.99 -1.71
N SER A 15 -32.02 0.11 -1.37
CA SER A 15 -33.43 0.09 -0.90
C SER A 15 -34.45 -0.37 -1.95
N GLY A 16 -34.05 -0.57 -3.20
CA GLY A 16 -34.96 -0.86 -4.33
C GLY A 16 -35.83 0.32 -4.76
N GLN A 17 -35.84 1.43 -4.05
CA GLN A 17 -36.60 2.63 -4.39
C GLN A 17 -35.86 3.48 -5.45
N LYS A 18 -36.57 4.36 -6.13
CA LYS A 18 -35.95 5.37 -7.02
C LYS A 18 -35.17 6.37 -6.16
N TYR A 19 -33.99 6.78 -6.63
CA TYR A 19 -33.09 7.71 -5.91
C TYR A 19 -33.81 8.96 -5.43
N LYS A 20 -34.68 9.57 -6.26
CA LYS A 20 -35.48 10.75 -5.91
C LYS A 20 -36.44 10.55 -4.73
N ARG A 21 -36.85 9.30 -4.43
CA ARG A 21 -37.78 8.95 -3.34
C ARG A 21 -37.05 8.38 -2.10
N CYS A 22 -35.75 8.27 -2.16
CA CYS A 22 -34.91 7.70 -1.10
C CYS A 22 -33.85 8.72 -0.69
N CYS A 23 -32.59 8.57 -1.14
CA CYS A 23 -31.47 9.34 -0.64
C CYS A 23 -31.30 10.76 -1.21
N LEU A 24 -31.93 11.11 -2.36
CA LEU A 24 -31.68 12.40 -3.03
C LEU A 24 -31.86 13.63 -2.13
N ALA A 25 -32.89 13.65 -1.28
CA ALA A 25 -33.14 14.80 -0.40
C ALA A 25 -32.06 14.92 0.70
N HIS A 26 -31.62 13.78 1.22
CA HIS A 26 -30.55 13.68 2.20
C HIS A 26 -29.21 14.10 1.57
N ASP A 27 -28.84 13.53 0.43
CA ASP A 27 -27.56 13.83 -0.25
C ASP A 27 -27.48 15.31 -0.67
N ARG A 28 -28.62 15.93 -1.04
CA ARG A 28 -28.67 17.37 -1.34
C ARG A 28 -28.44 18.21 -0.10
N ARG A 29 -29.03 17.85 1.03
CA ARG A 29 -28.80 18.57 2.30
C ARG A 29 -27.36 18.45 2.75
N ALA A 30 -26.79 17.24 2.70
CA ALA A 30 -25.40 17.01 3.01
C ALA A 30 -24.46 17.83 2.11
N ALA A 31 -24.70 17.84 0.79
CA ALA A 31 -23.91 18.65 -0.14
C ALA A 31 -24.07 20.17 0.08
N GLN A 32 -25.24 20.62 0.51
CA GLN A 32 -25.46 22.04 0.85
C GLN A 32 -24.73 22.41 2.15
N ALA A 33 -24.79 21.55 3.17
CA ALA A 33 -24.07 21.73 4.42
C ALA A 33 -22.55 21.81 4.18
N ALA A 34 -22.01 20.86 3.42
CA ALA A 34 -20.57 20.83 3.08
C ALA A 34 -20.14 22.13 2.35
N ARG A 35 -20.92 22.61 1.38
CA ARG A 35 -20.63 23.89 0.70
C ARG A 35 -20.66 25.08 1.65
N PHE A 36 -21.56 25.08 2.62
CA PHE A 36 -21.65 26.14 3.62
C PHE A 36 -20.45 26.07 4.56
N GLU A 37 -20.06 24.90 5.02
CA GLU A 37 -18.87 24.67 5.84
C GLU A 37 -17.59 25.10 5.12
N ASP A 38 -17.44 24.76 3.84
CA ASP A 38 -16.34 25.25 3.00
C ASP A 38 -16.30 26.78 2.91
N ALA A 39 -17.50 27.41 2.80
CA ALA A 39 -17.58 28.87 2.77
C ALA A 39 -17.18 29.49 4.12
N VAL A 40 -17.57 28.88 5.24
CA VAL A 40 -17.18 29.32 6.58
C VAL A 40 -15.68 29.09 6.78
N GLY A 41 -15.11 27.96 6.34
CA GLY A 41 -13.67 27.71 6.36
C GLY A 41 -12.87 28.81 5.65
N ARG A 42 -13.32 29.23 4.45
CA ARG A 42 -12.71 30.38 3.75
C ARG A 42 -12.84 31.70 4.52
N ARG A 43 -13.94 31.91 5.25
CA ARG A 43 -14.10 33.11 6.12
C ARG A 43 -13.15 33.05 7.30
N ILE A 44 -12.96 31.91 7.95
CA ILE A 44 -11.97 31.71 9.01
C ILE A 44 -10.58 32.06 8.45
N GLN A 45 -10.21 31.54 7.28
CA GLN A 45 -8.93 31.82 6.64
C GLN A 45 -8.75 33.32 6.35
N ASN A 46 -9.76 33.98 5.77
CA ASN A 46 -9.72 35.42 5.48
C ASN A 46 -9.65 36.28 6.73
N TRP A 47 -10.35 35.88 7.80
CA TRP A 47 -10.28 36.58 9.10
C TRP A 47 -8.89 36.41 9.72
N SER A 48 -8.36 35.20 9.75
CA SER A 48 -7.01 34.90 10.26
C SER A 48 -5.94 35.70 9.53
N SER A 49 -6.01 35.78 8.18
CA SER A 49 -5.05 36.54 7.38
C SER A 49 -5.02 38.04 7.71
N ARG A 50 -6.10 38.59 8.26
CA ARG A 50 -6.20 40.03 8.66
C ARG A 50 -5.90 40.26 10.12
N SER A 51 -6.26 39.30 10.98
CA SER A 51 -6.25 39.48 12.43
C SER A 51 -5.09 38.79 13.13
N LEU A 52 -4.40 37.88 12.44
CA LEU A 52 -3.33 37.01 12.95
C LEU A 52 -2.11 36.95 12.01
N GLU A 53 -1.81 38.06 11.32
CA GLU A 53 -0.72 38.09 10.30
C GLU A 53 0.64 37.69 10.90
N ASP A 54 0.99 38.24 12.07
CA ASP A 54 2.24 37.88 12.76
C ASP A 54 2.29 36.41 13.18
N GLU A 55 1.14 35.87 13.63
CA GLU A 55 1.02 34.46 14.02
C GLU A 55 1.15 33.51 12.81
N ILE A 56 0.64 33.92 11.65
CA ILE A 56 0.78 33.12 10.38
C ILE A 56 2.24 33.07 9.98
N GLY A 57 2.98 34.16 10.06
CA GLY A 57 4.41 34.20 9.76
C GLY A 57 5.21 33.22 10.63
N ALA A 58 5.02 33.30 11.95
CA ALA A 58 5.66 32.38 12.90
C ALA A 58 5.25 30.93 12.69
N ALA A 59 3.96 30.69 12.45
CA ALA A 59 3.44 29.34 12.17
C ALA A 59 4.01 28.76 10.86
N LEU A 60 4.18 29.60 9.85
CA LEU A 60 4.75 29.17 8.57
C LEU A 60 6.22 28.75 8.73
N GLU A 61 7.01 29.52 9.44
CA GLU A 61 8.40 29.16 9.76
C GLU A 61 8.46 27.85 10.55
N GLU A 62 7.59 27.71 11.56
CA GLU A 62 7.45 26.47 12.33
C GLU A 62 7.06 25.29 11.44
N PHE A 63 6.07 25.46 10.53
CA PHE A 63 5.55 24.40 9.69
C PHE A 63 6.50 24.01 8.56
N VAL A 64 7.17 24.95 7.90
CA VAL A 64 8.05 24.64 6.75
C VAL A 64 9.40 24.12 7.23
N GLY A 65 9.95 24.70 8.31
CA GLY A 65 11.32 24.43 8.75
C GLY A 65 12.36 24.97 7.74
N PRO A 66 13.66 24.85 8.06
CA PRO A 66 14.72 25.56 7.32
C PRO A 66 15.00 25.09 5.88
N GLU A 67 14.48 23.94 5.45
CA GLU A 67 14.89 23.31 4.19
C GLU A 67 13.74 22.90 3.25
N ARG A 68 12.49 23.33 3.53
CA ARG A 68 11.33 22.84 2.74
C ARG A 68 10.68 23.94 1.91
N THR A 69 10.43 23.63 0.64
CA THR A 69 9.46 24.33 -0.19
C THR A 69 8.07 23.74 0.02
N MET A 70 7.04 24.56 -0.07
CA MET A 70 5.64 24.16 0.09
C MET A 70 4.96 24.15 -1.27
N ASP A 71 4.33 23.04 -1.61
CA ASP A 71 3.45 22.90 -2.76
C ASP A 71 1.99 23.19 -2.39
N ASP A 72 1.08 23.09 -3.35
CA ASP A 72 -0.35 23.37 -3.13
C ASP A 72 -0.97 22.44 -2.06
N GLU A 73 -0.56 21.19 -1.98
CA GLU A 73 -0.99 20.23 -0.96
C GLU A 73 -0.46 20.66 0.42
N GLY A 74 0.80 21.02 0.50
CA GLY A 74 1.42 21.55 1.73
C GLY A 74 0.72 22.80 2.23
N ILE A 75 0.28 23.70 1.35
CA ILE A 75 -0.50 24.89 1.73
C ILE A 75 -1.83 24.49 2.39
N ALA A 76 -2.55 23.52 1.85
CA ALA A 76 -3.81 23.06 2.42
C ALA A 76 -3.62 22.37 3.77
N VAL A 77 -2.56 21.58 3.92
CA VAL A 77 -2.18 20.93 5.18
C VAL A 77 -1.80 21.96 6.24
N PHE A 78 -0.95 22.94 5.87
CA PHE A 78 -0.58 24.06 6.74
C PHE A 78 -1.81 24.84 7.22
N ALA A 79 -2.68 25.25 6.30
CA ALA A 79 -3.88 26.02 6.66
C ALA A 79 -4.76 25.26 7.65
N THR A 80 -4.96 23.95 7.44
CA THR A 80 -5.78 23.14 8.34
C THR A 80 -5.13 22.95 9.70
N TRP A 81 -3.82 22.67 9.75
CA TRP A 81 -3.07 22.59 10.99
C TRP A 81 -3.09 23.93 11.77
N PHE A 82 -2.82 25.05 11.10
CA PHE A 82 -2.82 26.35 11.71
C PHE A 82 -4.19 26.69 12.32
N HIS A 83 -5.27 26.43 11.58
CA HIS A 83 -6.60 26.79 12.04
C HIS A 83 -7.17 25.88 13.12
N ASN A 84 -6.83 24.59 13.13
CA ASN A 84 -7.46 23.61 14.00
C ASN A 84 -6.59 23.12 15.14
N ASP A 85 -5.26 23.16 15.02
CA ASP A 85 -4.39 22.52 16.00
C ASP A 85 -3.45 23.51 16.70
N ARG A 86 -2.92 24.52 15.99
CA ARG A 86 -1.97 25.46 16.54
C ARG A 86 -2.67 26.51 17.43
N GLU A 87 -2.26 26.60 18.69
CA GLU A 87 -2.69 27.66 19.56
C GLU A 87 -2.00 28.99 19.20
N VAL A 88 -2.75 30.10 19.26
CA VAL A 88 -2.24 31.44 19.01
C VAL A 88 -2.19 32.28 20.29
N SER A 89 -1.41 33.36 20.29
CA SER A 89 -1.22 34.23 21.43
C SER A 89 -2.54 34.70 22.04
N GLY A 90 -2.75 34.44 23.33
CA GLY A 90 -4.02 34.68 24.03
C GLY A 90 -4.96 33.48 24.10
N GLY A 91 -4.51 32.32 23.67
CA GLY A 91 -5.19 31.00 23.82
C GLY A 91 -6.18 30.66 22.72
N GLY A 92 -6.39 29.36 22.55
CA GLY A 92 -7.25 28.79 21.53
C GLY A 92 -6.67 28.80 20.12
N THR A 93 -7.28 28.03 19.22
CA THR A 93 -6.93 28.03 17.81
C THR A 93 -7.62 29.16 17.05
N PRO A 94 -7.14 29.53 15.84
CA PRO A 94 -7.83 30.52 15.01
C PRO A 94 -9.30 30.15 14.73
N ALA A 95 -9.63 28.86 14.53
CA ALA A 95 -11.01 28.42 14.31
C ALA A 95 -11.88 28.60 15.58
N GLU A 96 -11.35 28.28 16.77
CA GLU A 96 -12.05 28.47 18.03
C GLU A 96 -12.30 29.95 18.29
N ARG A 97 -11.32 30.80 18.00
CA ARG A 97 -11.47 32.26 18.15
C ARG A 97 -12.50 32.83 17.20
N TYR A 98 -12.45 32.42 15.94
CA TYR A 98 -13.45 32.85 14.98
C TYR A 98 -14.86 32.47 15.43
N ALA A 99 -15.05 31.20 15.84
CA ALA A 99 -16.35 30.72 16.34
C ALA A 99 -16.88 31.50 17.54
N SER A 100 -15.99 32.15 18.32
CA SER A 100 -16.32 32.94 19.51
C SER A 100 -16.63 34.41 19.21
N LEU A 101 -16.53 34.88 17.95
CA LEU A 101 -16.82 36.28 17.60
C LEU A 101 -18.31 36.58 17.83
N PRO A 102 -18.62 37.70 18.49
CA PRO A 102 -20.00 38.06 18.88
C PRO A 102 -20.90 38.37 17.67
N GLU A 103 -20.33 38.86 16.58
CA GLU A 103 -21.02 39.30 15.36
C GLU A 103 -21.48 38.19 14.42
N LEU A 104 -21.07 36.95 14.67
CA LEU A 104 -21.45 35.83 13.78
C LEU A 104 -22.95 35.52 13.88
N ALA A 105 -23.55 35.27 12.72
CA ALA A 105 -24.88 34.65 12.63
C ALA A 105 -24.86 33.25 13.28
N GLU A 106 -26.02 32.79 13.76
CA GLU A 106 -26.13 31.54 14.51
C GLU A 106 -25.68 30.30 13.69
N ASP A 107 -26.10 30.25 12.43
CA ASP A 107 -25.71 29.18 11.50
C ASP A 107 -24.19 29.19 11.19
N GLU A 108 -23.62 30.36 11.03
CA GLU A 108 -22.19 30.54 10.79
C GLU A 108 -21.39 30.15 12.03
N ARG A 109 -21.83 30.59 13.23
CA ARG A 109 -21.22 30.20 14.50
C ARG A 109 -21.25 28.69 14.71
N ALA A 110 -22.40 28.05 14.42
CA ALA A 110 -22.55 26.62 14.54
C ALA A 110 -21.59 25.86 13.58
N ALA A 111 -21.45 26.32 12.34
CA ALA A 111 -20.52 25.73 11.38
C ALA A 111 -19.06 25.97 11.80
N ALA A 112 -18.71 27.18 12.25
CA ALA A 112 -17.37 27.50 12.73
C ALA A 112 -16.99 26.66 13.97
N SER A 113 -17.95 26.43 14.89
CA SER A 113 -17.75 25.57 16.06
C SER A 113 -17.51 24.11 15.67
N ARG A 114 -18.22 23.58 14.66
CA ARG A 114 -17.96 22.25 14.14
C ARG A 114 -16.57 22.14 13.49
N ILE A 115 -16.18 23.13 12.70
CA ILE A 115 -14.84 23.21 12.11
C ILE A 115 -13.77 23.23 13.21
N ALA A 116 -13.93 24.08 14.22
CA ALA A 116 -13.02 24.14 15.35
C ALA A 116 -12.97 22.84 16.16
N GLY A 117 -14.07 22.11 16.21
CA GLY A 117 -14.18 20.79 16.83
C GLY A 117 -13.61 19.63 16.00
N ALA A 118 -13.27 19.87 14.72
CA ALA A 118 -12.71 18.84 13.86
C ALA A 118 -11.28 18.47 14.32
N ARG A 119 -11.15 17.32 14.98
CA ARG A 119 -9.91 16.88 15.62
C ARG A 119 -9.15 15.89 14.76
N LEU A 120 -7.82 16.02 14.79
CA LEU A 120 -6.94 15.02 14.18
C LEU A 120 -7.10 13.69 14.90
N GLY A 121 -7.20 12.62 14.13
CA GLY A 121 -7.36 11.26 14.63
C GLY A 121 -6.62 10.26 13.74
N LEU A 122 -6.40 9.09 14.31
CA LEU A 122 -5.86 7.91 13.63
C LEU A 122 -6.99 6.91 13.44
N HIS A 123 -7.37 6.66 12.21
CA HIS A 123 -8.54 5.84 11.89
C HIS A 123 -8.18 4.70 10.96
N ARG A 124 -8.72 3.52 11.21
CA ARG A 124 -8.69 2.40 10.27
C ARG A 124 -9.93 2.45 9.38
N VAL A 125 -9.73 2.30 8.07
CA VAL A 125 -10.84 2.22 7.12
C VAL A 125 -11.41 0.80 7.16
N VAL A 126 -12.58 0.62 7.77
CA VAL A 126 -13.22 -0.71 7.92
C VAL A 126 -14.29 -0.98 6.89
N ALA A 127 -14.78 0.04 6.20
CA ALA A 127 -15.61 -0.12 5.00
C ALA A 127 -15.49 1.10 4.09
N VAL A 128 -15.64 0.88 2.79
CA VAL A 128 -15.59 1.92 1.75
C VAL A 128 -16.83 1.85 0.87
N GLU A 129 -17.52 2.97 0.73
CA GLU A 129 -18.58 3.17 -0.25
C GLU A 129 -18.08 4.19 -1.30
N PRO A 130 -17.42 3.75 -2.39
CA PRO A 130 -16.75 4.65 -3.33
C PRO A 130 -17.67 5.75 -3.87
N GLY A 131 -17.21 7.00 -3.76
CA GLY A 131 -17.99 8.19 -4.16
C GLY A 131 -19.10 8.59 -3.17
N ARG A 132 -19.18 7.97 -1.97
CA ARG A 132 -20.18 8.28 -0.95
C ARG A 132 -19.57 8.51 0.43
N GLY A 133 -18.79 7.58 0.93
CA GLY A 133 -18.21 7.69 2.26
C GLY A 133 -17.45 6.47 2.72
N LEU A 134 -17.09 6.50 3.99
CA LEU A 134 -16.26 5.52 4.68
C LEU A 134 -16.88 5.15 6.01
N VAL A 135 -16.59 3.94 6.49
CA VAL A 135 -16.70 3.61 7.91
C VAL A 135 -15.28 3.58 8.47
N LEU A 136 -15.06 4.38 9.47
CA LEU A 136 -13.77 4.54 10.14
C LEU A 136 -13.87 3.98 11.55
N GLU A 137 -12.85 3.27 11.99
CA GLU A 137 -12.62 2.86 13.35
C GLU A 137 -11.47 3.68 13.92
N ASP A 138 -11.67 4.41 15.00
CA ASP A 138 -10.58 5.07 15.70
C ASP A 138 -9.66 4.02 16.32
N ILE A 139 -8.39 4.03 15.91
CA ILE A 139 -7.40 2.99 16.29
C ILE A 139 -7.08 3.06 17.79
N LEU A 140 -7.19 4.24 18.39
CA LEU A 140 -6.77 4.49 19.77
C LEU A 140 -7.89 4.20 20.77
N CYS A 141 -9.16 4.41 20.40
CA CYS A 141 -10.30 4.20 21.30
C CYS A 141 -11.28 3.13 20.81
N GLY A 142 -11.11 2.56 19.62
CA GLY A 142 -11.96 1.50 19.07
C GLY A 142 -13.38 1.96 18.67
N THR A 143 -13.66 3.28 18.66
CA THR A 143 -14.99 3.77 18.30
C THR A 143 -15.16 3.87 16.79
N GLY A 144 -16.31 3.41 16.30
CA GLY A 144 -16.65 3.46 14.87
C GLY A 144 -17.43 4.72 14.50
N VAL A 145 -17.12 5.31 13.34
CA VAL A 145 -17.88 6.44 12.78
C VAL A 145 -18.08 6.28 11.28
N ARG A 146 -19.29 6.55 10.78
CA ARG A 146 -19.55 6.63 9.35
C ARG A 146 -19.41 8.08 8.91
N VAL A 147 -18.53 8.35 7.95
CA VAL A 147 -18.29 9.69 7.42
C VAL A 147 -18.66 9.79 5.95
N GLY A 148 -19.29 10.92 5.57
CA GLY A 148 -19.53 11.26 4.18
C GLY A 148 -18.30 11.93 3.56
N SER A 149 -17.75 11.34 2.51
CA SER A 149 -16.68 11.98 1.73
C SER A 149 -16.60 11.37 0.33
N GLU A 150 -16.95 12.15 -0.68
CA GLU A 150 -16.95 11.67 -2.08
C GLU A 150 -15.51 11.39 -2.56
N ASN A 151 -14.59 12.32 -2.36
CA ASN A 151 -13.24 12.23 -2.87
C ASN A 151 -12.43 11.18 -2.12
N VAL A 152 -12.37 11.30 -0.78
CA VAL A 152 -11.58 10.40 0.05
C VAL A 152 -12.01 8.94 -0.11
N SER A 153 -13.34 8.67 -0.23
CA SER A 153 -13.85 7.31 -0.45
C SER A 153 -13.49 6.70 -1.81
N ARG A 154 -13.06 7.50 -2.78
CA ARG A 154 -12.55 7.00 -4.07
C ARG A 154 -11.09 6.58 -3.99
N GLU A 155 -10.33 7.21 -3.10
CA GLU A 155 -8.90 6.94 -2.90
C GLU A 155 -8.69 5.84 -1.86
N ALA A 156 -9.41 5.93 -0.75
CA ALA A 156 -9.31 4.99 0.37
C ALA A 156 -9.58 3.55 -0.04
N VAL A 157 -8.80 2.65 0.50
CA VAL A 157 -8.94 1.20 0.37
C VAL A 157 -9.26 0.61 1.73
N LEU A 158 -9.94 -0.54 1.76
CA LEU A 158 -10.19 -1.29 2.98
C LEU A 158 -8.88 -1.50 3.76
N TRP A 159 -8.90 -1.28 5.06
CA TRP A 159 -7.78 -1.37 5.99
C TRP A 159 -6.71 -0.28 5.87
N ASP A 160 -6.86 0.71 5.00
CA ASP A 160 -5.99 1.88 5.09
C ASP A 160 -6.03 2.47 6.50
N VAL A 161 -4.90 2.96 6.96
CA VAL A 161 -4.82 3.81 8.14
C VAL A 161 -4.86 5.26 7.68
N LEU A 162 -5.86 6.00 8.15
CA LEU A 162 -6.12 7.38 7.78
C LEU A 162 -5.74 8.30 8.94
N LEU A 163 -4.78 9.18 8.71
CA LEU A 163 -4.53 10.35 9.54
C LEU A 163 -5.37 11.51 8.98
N GLY A 164 -6.37 11.94 9.72
CA GLY A 164 -7.31 12.96 9.24
C GLY A 164 -8.19 13.49 10.35
N ARG A 165 -9.01 14.51 10.04
CA ARG A 165 -9.91 15.13 11.00
C ARG A 165 -11.35 14.73 10.71
N VAL A 166 -11.99 14.15 11.72
CA VAL A 166 -13.44 13.92 11.70
C VAL A 166 -14.13 15.13 12.29
N MET A 167 -15.08 15.65 11.54
CA MET A 167 -15.94 16.78 11.95
C MET A 167 -17.34 16.24 12.25
N ASP A 168 -17.86 16.60 13.42
CA ASP A 168 -19.21 16.24 13.84
C ASP A 168 -20.27 16.86 12.93
N GLY A 169 -21.31 16.10 12.68
CA GLY A 169 -22.41 16.51 11.81
C GLY A 169 -23.44 15.41 11.63
N ASP A 170 -24.43 15.67 10.80
CA ASP A 170 -25.44 14.68 10.39
C ASP A 170 -25.54 14.66 8.85
N PRO A 171 -24.80 13.80 8.17
CA PRO A 171 -23.79 12.84 8.71
C PRO A 171 -22.46 13.52 9.09
N PRO A 172 -21.62 12.86 9.92
CA PRO A 172 -20.25 13.26 10.14
C PRO A 172 -19.45 13.30 8.84
N SER A 173 -18.43 14.16 8.77
CA SER A 173 -17.61 14.34 7.56
C SER A 173 -16.12 14.45 7.88
N LEU A 174 -15.28 14.37 6.84
CA LEU A 174 -13.86 14.66 6.96
C LEU A 174 -13.60 16.15 6.68
N TRP A 175 -12.70 16.73 7.47
CA TRP A 175 -12.30 18.13 7.33
C TRP A 175 -10.83 18.26 6.99
N GLY A 176 -10.55 18.99 5.91
CA GLY A 176 -9.19 19.23 5.43
C GLY A 176 -8.54 18.01 4.76
N PRO A 177 -7.24 18.10 4.49
CA PRO A 177 -6.48 17.01 3.88
C PRO A 177 -6.40 15.79 4.78
N THR A 178 -6.37 14.62 4.15
CA THR A 178 -6.21 13.32 4.79
C THR A 178 -4.95 12.66 4.24
N ARG A 179 -4.32 11.82 5.05
CA ARG A 179 -3.15 11.04 4.66
C ARG A 179 -3.38 9.57 4.93
N PHE A 180 -3.01 8.74 3.98
CA PHE A 180 -3.14 7.30 4.08
C PHE A 180 -1.80 6.62 4.35
N PHE A 181 -1.86 5.57 5.17
CA PHE A 181 -0.78 4.64 5.43
C PHE A 181 -1.29 3.23 5.16
N GLU A 182 -0.37 2.33 4.84
CA GLU A 182 -0.71 0.91 4.70
C GLU A 182 -0.90 0.25 6.09
N PRO A 183 -1.63 -0.88 6.18
CA PRO A 183 -1.80 -1.59 7.47
C PRO A 183 -0.48 -1.97 8.14
N SER A 184 0.56 -2.24 7.37
CA SER A 184 1.91 -2.54 7.86
C SER A 184 2.60 -1.36 8.58
N GLU A 185 2.19 -0.13 8.29
CA GLU A 185 2.77 1.12 8.82
C GLU A 185 2.06 1.59 10.11
N GLU A 186 0.93 0.99 10.46
CA GLU A 186 0.16 1.30 11.67
C GLU A 186 1.02 1.25 12.96
N PRO A 187 1.86 0.21 13.21
CA PRO A 187 2.68 0.16 14.41
C PRO A 187 3.73 1.26 14.49
N GLU A 188 4.30 1.65 13.34
CA GLU A 188 5.30 2.72 13.29
C GLU A 188 4.65 4.07 13.65
N LEU A 189 3.44 4.32 13.15
CA LEU A 189 2.68 5.53 13.44
C LEU A 189 2.24 5.60 14.92
N ILE A 190 1.76 4.49 15.49
CA ILE A 190 1.43 4.37 16.91
C ILE A 190 2.68 4.52 17.77
N GLY A 191 3.78 3.87 17.37
CA GLY A 191 5.07 3.98 18.06
C GLY A 191 5.59 5.40 18.11
N GLU A 192 5.42 6.16 17.02
CA GLU A 192 5.77 7.58 16.99
C GLU A 192 4.91 8.40 17.94
N LEU A 193 3.60 8.16 17.99
CA LEU A 193 2.72 8.83 18.95
C LEU A 193 3.15 8.54 20.39
N HIS A 194 3.47 7.28 20.72
CA HIS A 194 3.99 6.93 22.06
C HIS A 194 5.32 7.62 22.38
N ARG A 195 6.20 7.74 21.40
CA ARG A 195 7.49 8.43 21.54
C ARG A 195 7.30 9.92 21.84
N LEU A 196 6.36 10.57 21.14
CA LEU A 196 6.06 11.99 21.29
C LEU A 196 5.36 12.30 22.63
N ALA A 197 4.33 11.54 22.95
CA ALA A 197 3.49 11.76 24.12
C ALA A 197 4.09 11.24 25.43
N GLY A 198 5.11 10.37 25.35
CA GLY A 198 5.64 9.63 26.49
C GLY A 198 4.65 8.60 27.06
N ARG A 199 3.39 8.97 27.19
CA ARG A 199 2.27 8.08 27.55
C ARG A 199 1.06 8.46 26.71
N VAL A 200 0.47 7.48 26.05
CA VAL A 200 -0.83 7.63 25.38
C VAL A 200 -1.92 7.31 26.42
N PRO A 201 -2.93 8.19 26.60
CA PRO A 201 -4.04 7.93 27.52
C PRO A 201 -4.75 6.62 27.23
N GLU A 202 -5.37 6.03 28.26
CA GLU A 202 -6.19 4.84 28.08
C GLU A 202 -7.42 5.15 27.20
N GLN A 203 -7.92 4.15 26.52
CA GLN A 203 -9.03 4.25 25.53
C GLN A 203 -10.29 4.96 26.06
N SER A 204 -10.47 5.06 27.37
CA SER A 204 -11.62 5.69 28.01
C SER A 204 -11.59 7.22 28.04
N ASP A 205 -10.43 7.86 27.86
CA ASP A 205 -10.30 9.32 27.94
C ASP A 205 -10.09 9.97 26.56
N GLN A 206 -11.17 10.07 25.79
CA GLN A 206 -11.17 10.67 24.46
C GLN A 206 -10.76 12.16 24.48
N SER A 207 -11.01 12.88 25.60
CA SER A 207 -10.65 14.29 25.70
C SER A 207 -9.13 14.46 25.83
N GLU A 208 -8.51 13.69 26.73
CA GLU A 208 -7.07 13.68 26.91
C GLU A 208 -6.35 13.20 25.64
N LEU A 209 -6.88 12.15 25.02
CA LEU A 209 -6.35 11.62 23.75
C LEU A 209 -6.39 12.66 22.63
N SER A 210 -7.50 13.37 22.49
CA SER A 210 -7.64 14.46 21.52
C SER A 210 -6.65 15.60 21.78
N GLN A 211 -6.37 15.90 23.04
CA GLN A 211 -5.40 16.92 23.41
C GLN A 211 -3.97 16.48 23.07
N VAL A 212 -3.62 15.23 23.35
CA VAL A 212 -2.32 14.64 22.98
C VAL A 212 -2.11 14.69 21.47
N LEU A 213 -3.09 14.26 20.69
CA LEU A 213 -3.02 14.28 19.22
C LEU A 213 -2.88 15.72 18.69
N ARG A 214 -3.60 16.68 19.28
CA ARG A 214 -3.50 18.10 18.93
C ARG A 214 -2.11 18.67 19.25
N SER A 215 -1.56 18.37 20.43
CA SER A 215 -0.25 18.87 20.86
C SER A 215 0.89 18.36 19.99
N HIS A 216 0.74 17.18 19.37
CA HIS A 216 1.74 16.56 18.51
C HIS A 216 1.30 16.45 17.04
N SER A 217 0.30 17.26 16.67
CA SER A 217 -0.29 17.18 15.33
C SER A 217 0.71 17.49 14.21
N LEU A 218 1.61 18.44 14.43
CA LEU A 218 2.62 18.83 13.43
C LEU A 218 3.63 17.70 13.18
N GLU A 219 4.11 17.05 14.25
CA GLU A 219 5.02 15.93 14.18
C GLU A 219 4.36 14.74 13.48
N LEU A 220 3.09 14.42 13.82
CA LEU A 220 2.33 13.35 13.19
C LEU A 220 2.05 13.64 11.71
N ILE A 221 1.72 14.88 11.35
CA ILE A 221 1.54 15.30 9.96
C ILE A 221 2.85 15.17 9.18
N ARG A 222 3.97 15.45 9.79
CA ARG A 222 5.31 15.34 9.19
C ARG A 222 5.87 13.93 9.23
N PHE A 223 5.34 13.08 10.08
CA PHE A 223 5.86 11.73 10.25
C PHE A 223 5.95 11.02 8.91
N ARG A 224 7.07 10.39 8.68
CA ARG A 224 7.32 9.51 7.55
C ARG A 224 7.76 8.17 8.13
N PRO A 225 6.99 7.09 7.91
CA PRO A 225 7.42 5.78 8.36
C PRO A 225 8.86 5.52 7.93
N PRO A 226 9.73 4.99 8.79
CA PRO A 226 11.08 4.59 8.41
C PRO A 226 11.12 3.73 7.17
N SER A 227 10.10 2.88 6.97
CA SER A 227 9.89 2.10 5.76
C SER A 227 9.86 2.94 4.47
N TRP A 228 9.47 4.22 4.51
CA TRP A 228 9.43 5.10 3.33
C TRP A 228 10.82 5.65 2.93
N SER A 229 11.75 5.73 3.87
CA SER A 229 13.14 6.15 3.60
C SER A 229 13.99 5.03 3.02
N VAL A 230 13.50 3.79 3.10
CA VAL A 230 14.17 2.63 2.53
C VAL A 230 13.61 2.42 1.12
N GLU A 231 14.48 2.54 0.10
CA GLU A 231 14.08 2.15 -1.25
C GLU A 231 13.67 0.68 -1.27
N PRO A 232 12.59 0.33 -1.99
CA PRO A 232 12.19 -1.07 -2.09
C PRO A 232 13.33 -1.87 -2.71
N SER A 233 13.84 -2.83 -1.99
CA SER A 233 14.87 -3.76 -2.47
C SER A 233 14.22 -5.06 -2.91
N PHE A 234 14.67 -5.60 -3.99
CA PHE A 234 14.10 -6.80 -4.59
C PHE A 234 14.99 -8.01 -4.29
N PHE A 235 14.36 -9.11 -3.88
CA PHE A 235 15.04 -10.34 -3.49
C PHE A 235 14.44 -11.55 -4.17
N THR A 236 15.24 -12.59 -4.35
CA THR A 236 14.79 -13.92 -4.72
C THR A 236 14.08 -14.59 -3.53
N LEU A 237 13.50 -15.77 -3.77
CA LEU A 237 12.88 -16.57 -2.72
C LEU A 237 13.87 -16.98 -1.62
N GLU A 238 15.14 -17.19 -1.98
CA GLU A 238 16.25 -17.50 -1.05
C GLU A 238 16.67 -16.32 -0.20
N GLY A 239 16.31 -15.11 -0.59
CA GLY A 239 16.72 -13.86 0.04
C GLY A 239 17.97 -13.24 -0.57
N ASP A 240 18.39 -13.69 -1.75
CA ASP A 240 19.48 -13.06 -2.49
C ASP A 240 19.00 -11.77 -3.17
N PRO A 241 19.81 -10.71 -3.26
CA PRO A 241 19.48 -9.51 -3.99
C PRO A 241 19.15 -9.81 -5.45
N LEU A 242 18.03 -9.24 -5.94
CA LEU A 242 17.64 -9.43 -7.32
C LEU A 242 18.59 -8.67 -8.26
N ALA A 243 19.12 -9.39 -9.23
CA ALA A 243 19.98 -8.83 -10.27
C ALA A 243 19.72 -9.54 -11.60
N HIS A 244 19.99 -8.87 -12.70
CA HIS A 244 19.96 -9.50 -14.00
C HIS A 244 21.36 -10.02 -14.32
N ASN A 245 21.50 -11.32 -14.23
CA ASN A 245 22.80 -11.98 -14.37
C ASN A 245 22.81 -12.83 -15.61
N THR A 246 23.88 -12.73 -16.39
CA THR A 246 24.08 -13.53 -17.58
C THR A 246 25.43 -14.21 -17.57
N ALA A 247 25.47 -15.42 -18.09
CA ALA A 247 26.72 -16.10 -18.44
C ALA A 247 26.63 -16.63 -19.87
N ARG A 248 27.75 -16.59 -20.57
CA ARG A 248 27.86 -17.04 -21.97
C ARG A 248 29.02 -18.01 -22.10
N TRP A 249 28.76 -19.09 -22.81
CA TRP A 249 29.75 -20.11 -23.12
C TRP A 249 29.90 -20.21 -24.64
N ARG A 250 31.14 -20.37 -25.09
CA ARG A 250 31.42 -20.81 -26.44
C ARG A 250 31.17 -22.30 -26.53
N VAL A 251 30.48 -22.76 -27.59
CA VAL A 251 30.11 -24.14 -27.84
C VAL A 251 30.83 -24.60 -29.11
N PRO A 252 31.95 -25.33 -29.00
CA PRO A 252 32.69 -25.78 -30.18
C PRO A 252 31.93 -26.78 -31.06
N ASP A 253 31.03 -27.59 -30.45
CA ASP A 253 30.13 -28.50 -31.15
C ASP A 253 28.67 -28.21 -30.79
N PRO A 254 28.00 -27.34 -31.58
CA PRO A 254 26.60 -26.98 -31.35
C PRO A 254 25.64 -28.16 -31.45
N ALA A 255 25.96 -29.20 -32.28
CA ALA A 255 25.09 -30.35 -32.45
C ALA A 255 25.10 -31.24 -31.20
N ALA A 256 26.28 -31.48 -30.63
CA ALA A 256 26.42 -32.23 -29.38
C ALA A 256 25.79 -31.48 -28.21
N ALA A 257 25.98 -30.15 -28.11
CA ALA A 257 25.37 -29.33 -27.09
C ALA A 257 23.84 -29.29 -27.18
N ARG A 258 23.30 -29.21 -28.41
CA ARG A 258 21.84 -29.28 -28.67
C ARG A 258 21.27 -30.64 -28.24
N HIS A 259 21.97 -31.72 -28.51
CA HIS A 259 21.58 -33.05 -28.05
C HIS A 259 21.57 -33.12 -26.53
N ARG A 260 22.61 -32.62 -25.89
CA ARG A 260 22.70 -32.57 -24.40
C ARG A 260 21.60 -31.76 -23.77
N LEU A 261 21.27 -30.57 -24.32
CA LEU A 261 20.16 -29.76 -23.83
C LEU A 261 18.81 -30.52 -23.92
N ARG A 262 18.55 -31.25 -24.99
CA ARG A 262 17.34 -32.08 -25.15
C ARG A 262 17.28 -33.19 -24.12
N ASP A 263 18.39 -33.86 -23.86
CA ASP A 263 18.48 -34.94 -22.87
C ASP A 263 18.16 -34.43 -21.45
N LEU A 264 18.42 -33.15 -21.19
CA LEU A 264 18.10 -32.45 -19.93
C LEU A 264 16.66 -31.91 -19.90
N GLY A 265 15.85 -32.12 -20.93
CA GLY A 265 14.47 -31.67 -21.02
C GLY A 265 14.25 -30.33 -21.71
N GLY A 266 15.24 -29.86 -22.49
CA GLY A 266 15.10 -28.65 -23.29
C GLY A 266 13.98 -28.74 -24.33
N LEU A 267 13.22 -27.67 -24.50
CA LEU A 267 12.06 -27.61 -25.41
C LEU A 267 12.48 -27.14 -26.81
N ASP A 268 12.11 -27.88 -27.82
CA ASP A 268 12.38 -27.61 -29.23
C ASP A 268 11.35 -26.66 -29.89
N ALA A 269 10.56 -25.95 -29.10
CA ALA A 269 9.38 -25.22 -29.60
C ALA A 269 9.71 -24.02 -30.50
N ALA A 270 10.94 -23.49 -30.46
CA ALA A 270 11.44 -22.42 -31.34
C ALA A 270 13.00 -22.38 -31.31
N GLU A 271 13.63 -21.71 -32.26
CA GLU A 271 15.01 -21.26 -32.05
C GLU A 271 14.99 -19.93 -31.26
N PRO A 272 15.73 -19.81 -30.17
CA PRO A 272 16.73 -20.75 -29.62
C PRO A 272 16.12 -21.94 -28.85
N LEU A 273 16.85 -23.07 -28.79
CA LEU A 273 16.52 -24.18 -27.90
C LEU A 273 16.68 -23.70 -26.46
N GLU A 274 15.61 -23.85 -25.65
CA GLU A 274 15.53 -23.31 -24.29
C GLU A 274 15.35 -24.44 -23.26
N LEU A 275 16.07 -24.36 -22.16
CA LEU A 275 15.94 -25.20 -20.98
C LEU A 275 15.72 -24.33 -19.72
N THR A 276 14.63 -24.53 -19.01
CA THR A 276 14.43 -23.94 -17.68
C THR A 276 15.08 -24.83 -16.62
N VAL A 277 16.03 -24.29 -15.89
CA VAL A 277 16.68 -24.96 -14.75
C VAL A 277 15.86 -24.70 -13.50
N THR A 278 15.37 -25.76 -12.83
CA THR A 278 14.55 -25.68 -11.64
C THR A 278 15.21 -26.34 -10.43
N VAL A 279 14.85 -25.87 -9.23
CA VAL A 279 15.30 -26.45 -7.95
C VAL A 279 14.07 -26.63 -7.05
N ASP A 280 14.10 -27.67 -6.21
CA ASP A 280 13.08 -27.93 -5.20
C ASP A 280 12.96 -26.75 -4.23
N ARG A 281 11.71 -26.24 -4.04
CA ARG A 281 11.40 -25.06 -3.24
C ARG A 281 11.82 -25.21 -1.79
N GLY A 282 11.62 -26.40 -1.20
CA GLY A 282 11.98 -26.68 0.18
C GLY A 282 13.47 -26.53 0.46
N LYS A 283 14.31 -26.76 -0.57
CA LYS A 283 15.78 -26.57 -0.46
C LYS A 283 16.19 -25.10 -0.51
N LEU A 284 15.36 -24.21 -1.04
CA LEU A 284 15.65 -22.79 -1.19
C LEU A 284 15.24 -21.99 0.07
N VAL A 285 14.11 -22.33 0.68
CA VAL A 285 13.52 -21.54 1.78
C VAL A 285 14.16 -21.83 3.14
N GLY A 286 14.79 -23.01 3.32
CA GLY A 286 15.28 -23.49 4.62
C GLY A 286 16.36 -22.67 5.31
N ASN A 287 17.02 -21.73 4.61
CA ASN A 287 18.14 -20.91 5.13
C ASN A 287 17.99 -19.42 4.76
N ARG A 288 16.77 -18.94 4.60
CA ARG A 288 16.54 -17.55 4.19
C ARG A 288 17.03 -16.58 5.27
N PRO A 289 17.86 -15.58 4.92
CA PRO A 289 18.27 -14.53 5.84
C PRO A 289 17.10 -13.60 6.18
N GLU A 290 17.21 -12.87 7.29
CA GLU A 290 16.28 -11.79 7.62
C GLU A 290 16.36 -10.70 6.54
N LEU A 291 15.22 -10.39 5.93
CA LEU A 291 15.16 -9.42 4.86
C LEU A 291 15.03 -8.00 5.42
N PRO A 292 15.58 -6.98 4.72
CA PRO A 292 15.43 -5.59 5.13
C PRO A 292 13.97 -5.12 5.06
N PRO A 293 13.60 -4.03 5.75
CA PRO A 293 12.30 -3.40 5.62
C PRO A 293 11.97 -3.09 4.16
N ARG A 294 10.72 -3.31 3.74
CA ARG A 294 10.23 -3.16 2.35
C ARG A 294 10.91 -4.06 1.32
N ALA A 295 11.46 -5.18 1.74
CA ALA A 295 11.92 -6.20 0.82
C ALA A 295 10.74 -6.77 0.01
N ILE A 296 10.88 -6.79 -1.30
CA ILE A 296 9.92 -7.40 -2.23
C ILE A 296 10.55 -8.70 -2.73
N VAL A 297 9.95 -9.83 -2.37
CA VAL A 297 10.38 -11.13 -2.87
C VAL A 297 9.74 -11.41 -4.20
N ILE A 298 10.57 -11.62 -5.22
CA ILE A 298 10.13 -11.97 -6.56
C ILE A 298 10.45 -13.44 -6.83
N GLU A 299 9.41 -14.18 -7.18
CA GLU A 299 9.52 -15.55 -7.66
C GLU A 299 9.28 -15.55 -9.16
N ALA A 300 10.24 -16.05 -9.96
CA ALA A 300 10.02 -16.21 -11.38
C ALA A 300 8.89 -17.23 -11.61
N GLY A 301 7.91 -16.88 -12.44
CA GLY A 301 6.70 -17.65 -12.63
C GLY A 301 6.96 -19.12 -12.93
N ALA A 302 6.47 -19.98 -12.06
CA ALA A 302 6.47 -21.41 -12.29
C ALA A 302 5.32 -21.77 -13.23
N HIS A 303 5.64 -22.33 -14.37
CA HIS A 303 4.65 -23.04 -15.16
C HIS A 303 4.44 -24.43 -14.53
N GLY A 304 3.37 -24.59 -13.76
CA GLY A 304 2.74 -25.87 -13.47
C GLY A 304 3.13 -26.62 -12.20
N ASP A 305 4.30 -26.44 -11.62
CA ASP A 305 4.71 -27.12 -10.39
C ASP A 305 5.18 -26.11 -9.33
N LEU A 306 4.39 -26.01 -8.25
CA LEU A 306 4.67 -25.09 -7.14
C LEU A 306 5.78 -25.58 -6.20
N ASP A 307 6.19 -26.85 -6.35
CA ASP A 307 7.24 -27.44 -5.52
C ASP A 307 8.63 -27.26 -6.14
N SER A 308 8.71 -26.81 -7.41
CA SER A 308 9.95 -26.47 -8.09
C SER A 308 10.02 -24.99 -8.47
N VAL A 309 11.17 -24.36 -8.24
CA VAL A 309 11.42 -22.95 -8.54
C VAL A 309 12.39 -22.82 -9.70
N PRO A 310 12.04 -22.07 -10.77
CA PRO A 310 12.99 -21.74 -11.83
C PRO A 310 14.12 -20.87 -11.28
N ILE A 311 15.36 -21.31 -11.41
CA ILE A 311 16.53 -20.52 -10.99
C ILE A 311 17.22 -19.84 -12.17
N ALA A 312 17.11 -20.38 -13.36
CA ALA A 312 17.68 -19.81 -14.59
C ALA A 312 17.04 -20.37 -15.85
N THR A 313 17.30 -19.69 -16.96
CA THR A 313 16.98 -20.15 -18.31
C THR A 313 18.27 -20.27 -19.10
N LEU A 314 18.51 -21.46 -19.70
CA LEU A 314 19.59 -21.71 -20.65
C LEU A 314 19.04 -21.64 -22.08
N ARG A 315 19.74 -20.90 -22.97
CA ARG A 315 19.40 -20.79 -24.39
C ARG A 315 20.60 -21.05 -25.25
N LEU A 316 20.43 -21.89 -26.30
CA LEU A 316 21.47 -22.17 -27.27
C LEU A 316 21.22 -21.42 -28.59
N PHE A 317 22.11 -20.48 -28.90
CA PHE A 317 22.11 -19.66 -30.11
C PHE A 317 23.31 -20.05 -30.99
N GLY A 318 23.10 -20.89 -32.02
CA GLY A 318 24.22 -21.30 -32.85
C GLY A 318 25.34 -21.97 -32.04
N ASP A 319 26.49 -21.30 -31.93
CA ASP A 319 27.69 -21.74 -31.19
C ASP A 319 27.85 -21.08 -29.82
N GLU A 320 26.81 -20.39 -29.33
CA GLU A 320 26.79 -19.74 -28.01
C GLU A 320 25.69 -20.35 -27.13
N LEU A 321 26.03 -20.77 -25.92
CA LEU A 321 25.09 -21.08 -24.84
C LEU A 321 25.02 -19.91 -23.89
N GLN A 322 23.82 -19.41 -23.61
CA GLN A 322 23.58 -18.30 -22.70
C GLN A 322 22.73 -18.76 -21.52
N ALA A 323 23.11 -18.34 -20.31
CA ALA A 323 22.27 -18.44 -19.12
C ALA A 323 21.80 -17.07 -18.67
N GLU A 324 20.55 -16.99 -18.20
CA GLU A 324 19.98 -15.83 -17.49
C GLU A 324 19.48 -16.27 -16.13
N ALA A 325 19.89 -15.58 -15.07
CA ALA A 325 19.47 -15.83 -13.70
C ALA A 325 19.11 -14.54 -12.95
N MET A 326 18.24 -14.64 -11.94
CA MET A 326 17.72 -13.49 -11.20
C MET A 326 18.56 -13.10 -9.97
N SER A 327 19.59 -13.88 -9.61
CA SER A 327 20.58 -13.51 -8.59
C SER A 327 21.95 -14.04 -8.99
N GLU A 328 23.00 -13.51 -8.35
CA GLU A 328 24.37 -13.94 -8.58
C GLU A 328 24.57 -15.38 -8.13
N GLU A 329 24.01 -15.75 -6.99
CA GLU A 329 24.08 -17.08 -6.40
C GLU A 329 23.37 -18.12 -7.29
N ARG A 330 22.26 -17.76 -7.91
CA ARG A 330 21.57 -18.61 -8.89
C ARG A 330 22.42 -18.79 -10.13
N LEU A 331 23.06 -17.71 -10.64
CA LEU A 331 23.96 -17.81 -11.78
C LEU A 331 25.15 -18.73 -11.50
N ASP A 332 25.78 -18.62 -10.33
CA ASP A 332 26.89 -19.47 -9.94
C ASP A 332 26.51 -20.95 -9.89
N ARG A 333 25.33 -21.28 -9.34
CA ARG A 333 24.78 -22.66 -9.40
C ARG A 333 24.61 -23.15 -10.82
N VAL A 334 24.13 -22.30 -11.72
CA VAL A 334 23.96 -22.67 -13.14
C VAL A 334 25.31 -22.85 -13.82
N ILE A 335 26.30 -22.04 -13.51
CA ILE A 335 27.66 -22.21 -14.02
C ILE A 335 28.21 -23.57 -13.59
N GLU A 336 28.01 -23.99 -12.34
CA GLU A 336 28.41 -25.33 -11.85
C GLU A 336 27.66 -26.45 -12.59
N ILE A 337 26.35 -26.31 -12.82
CA ILE A 337 25.54 -27.27 -13.58
C ILE A 337 26.08 -27.39 -15.01
N VAL A 338 26.34 -26.28 -15.68
CA VAL A 338 26.86 -26.28 -17.04
C VAL A 338 28.28 -26.90 -17.08
N ALA A 339 29.14 -26.57 -16.10
CA ALA A 339 30.49 -27.16 -16.02
C ALA A 339 30.45 -28.69 -15.83
N HIS A 340 29.44 -29.19 -15.13
CA HIS A 340 29.23 -30.64 -14.95
C HIS A 340 28.59 -31.29 -16.16
N ASP A 341 27.44 -30.76 -16.61
CA ASP A 341 26.57 -31.41 -17.59
C ASP A 341 27.04 -31.20 -19.05
N PHE A 342 27.75 -30.10 -19.33
CA PHE A 342 28.31 -29.76 -20.64
C PHE A 342 29.83 -29.90 -20.68
N ARG A 343 30.39 -30.76 -19.82
CA ARG A 343 31.83 -30.96 -19.73
C ARG A 343 32.47 -31.26 -21.07
N GLY A 344 33.35 -30.37 -21.53
CA GLY A 344 34.01 -30.46 -22.83
C GLY A 344 33.15 -30.04 -24.03
N LEU A 345 31.92 -29.58 -23.81
CA LEU A 345 30.99 -29.09 -24.85
C LEU A 345 30.80 -27.59 -24.77
N ALA A 346 31.09 -26.95 -23.64
CA ALA A 346 30.90 -25.52 -23.44
C ALA A 346 32.05 -24.95 -22.59
N ASP A 347 32.65 -23.87 -23.08
CA ASP A 347 33.72 -23.12 -22.40
C ASP A 347 33.20 -21.75 -21.98
N LEU A 348 33.24 -21.43 -20.67
CA LEU A 348 32.76 -20.13 -20.13
C LEU A 348 33.56 -18.98 -20.76
N ALA A 349 32.89 -18.08 -21.43
CA ALA A 349 33.46 -16.94 -22.14
C ALA A 349 33.22 -15.62 -21.42
N GLU A 350 32.04 -15.43 -20.83
CA GLU A 350 31.65 -14.15 -20.21
C GLU A 350 30.71 -14.40 -19.02
N ARG A 351 30.81 -13.56 -17.99
CA ARG A 351 29.88 -13.47 -16.86
C ARG A 351 29.60 -11.99 -16.59
N GLU A 352 28.34 -11.63 -16.53
CA GLU A 352 27.88 -10.26 -16.29
C GLU A 352 26.85 -10.27 -15.15
N VAL A 353 26.99 -9.31 -14.22
CA VAL A 353 26.07 -9.08 -13.09
C VAL A 353 25.60 -7.63 -13.15
N VAL A 354 24.30 -7.41 -13.32
CA VAL A 354 23.72 -6.07 -13.39
C VAL A 354 22.64 -5.93 -12.32
N PRO A 355 22.82 -5.06 -11.30
CA PRO A 355 21.82 -4.78 -10.30
C PRO A 355 20.48 -4.33 -10.93
N VAL A 356 19.34 -4.74 -10.34
CA VAL A 356 17.99 -4.42 -10.87
C VAL A 356 17.77 -2.91 -10.89
N GLU A 357 18.27 -2.18 -9.91
CA GLU A 357 18.15 -0.72 -9.83
C GLU A 357 18.79 -0.04 -11.04
N GLN A 358 19.95 -0.51 -11.47
CA GLN A 358 20.61 0.00 -12.67
C GLN A 358 19.75 -0.25 -13.92
N ARG A 359 19.20 -1.47 -14.07
CA ARG A 359 18.30 -1.81 -15.19
C ARG A 359 16.99 -1.02 -15.17
N LEU A 360 16.41 -0.78 -13.99
CA LEU A 360 15.22 0.04 -13.86
C LEU A 360 15.48 1.48 -14.26
N ASN A 361 16.63 2.04 -13.90
CA ASN A 361 17.05 3.39 -14.28
C ASN A 361 17.29 3.50 -15.80
N GLU A 362 17.94 2.51 -16.39
CA GLU A 362 18.13 2.42 -17.84
C GLU A 362 16.78 2.33 -18.58
N ARG A 363 15.82 1.55 -18.08
CA ARG A 363 14.46 1.43 -18.64
C ARG A 363 13.62 2.70 -18.47
N ARG A 364 13.81 3.46 -17.39
CA ARG A 364 13.14 4.76 -17.20
C ARG A 364 13.60 5.79 -18.22
N SER A 365 14.84 5.67 -18.66
CA SER A 365 15.47 6.56 -19.65
C SER A 365 15.25 6.12 -21.11
N ALA A 366 14.80 4.89 -21.34
CA ALA A 366 14.55 4.34 -22.68
C ALA A 366 13.08 4.56 -23.11
N PRO A 367 12.82 4.84 -24.42
CA PRO A 367 11.45 4.91 -24.91
C PRO A 367 10.74 3.57 -24.70
N ARG A 368 9.54 3.62 -24.07
CA ARG A 368 8.72 2.43 -23.75
C ARG A 368 8.36 1.66 -25.03
N ARG A 369 9.13 0.63 -25.35
CA ARG A 369 8.71 -0.45 -26.23
C ARG A 369 8.26 -1.60 -25.34
N SER A 370 6.95 -1.80 -25.20
CA SER A 370 6.44 -3.02 -24.61
C SER A 370 6.66 -4.16 -25.60
N VAL A 371 7.68 -4.97 -25.39
CA VAL A 371 7.79 -6.27 -26.03
C VAL A 371 7.09 -7.24 -25.10
N ALA A 372 5.77 -7.39 -25.26
CA ALA A 372 5.08 -8.54 -24.68
C ALA A 372 5.58 -9.79 -25.43
N THR A 373 6.22 -10.71 -24.73
CA THR A 373 6.44 -12.05 -25.28
C THR A 373 5.07 -12.66 -25.49
N PRO A 374 4.69 -13.09 -26.71
CA PRO A 374 3.37 -13.67 -26.94
C PRO A 374 3.27 -14.98 -26.17
N THR A 375 2.49 -15.01 -25.10
CA THR A 375 2.22 -16.25 -24.33
C THR A 375 1.26 -17.20 -25.07
N GLY A 376 0.68 -16.74 -26.19
CA GLY A 376 -0.36 -17.47 -26.91
C GLY A 376 -1.71 -17.51 -26.19
N LEU A 377 -1.80 -16.91 -25.01
CA LEU A 377 -3.01 -16.79 -24.20
C LEU A 377 -3.71 -15.46 -24.48
N THR A 378 -5.02 -15.46 -24.38
CA THR A 378 -5.78 -14.21 -24.34
C THR A 378 -5.54 -13.49 -23.01
N PRO A 379 -5.70 -12.14 -22.92
CA PRO A 379 -5.56 -11.41 -21.66
C PRO A 379 -6.44 -11.94 -20.51
N ALA A 380 -7.58 -12.55 -20.86
CA ALA A 380 -8.48 -13.17 -19.88
C ALA A 380 -7.93 -14.50 -19.36
N GLU A 381 -7.28 -15.29 -20.20
CA GLU A 381 -6.62 -16.55 -19.82
C GLU A 381 -5.37 -16.28 -19.00
N GLU A 382 -4.53 -15.31 -19.41
CA GLU A 382 -3.38 -14.88 -18.61
C GLU A 382 -3.80 -14.45 -17.20
N ARG A 383 -4.84 -13.62 -17.10
CA ARG A 383 -5.37 -13.20 -15.80
C ARG A 383 -5.80 -14.39 -14.96
N ARG A 384 -6.55 -15.33 -15.52
CA ARG A 384 -7.05 -16.51 -14.80
C ARG A 384 -5.91 -17.39 -14.29
N VAL A 385 -4.85 -17.57 -15.09
CA VAL A 385 -3.67 -18.33 -14.68
C VAL A 385 -2.96 -17.62 -13.51
N LEU A 386 -2.77 -16.31 -13.59
CA LEU A 386 -2.15 -15.52 -12.52
C LEU A 386 -2.99 -15.54 -11.24
N GLU A 387 -4.31 -15.39 -11.34
CA GLU A 387 -5.24 -15.46 -10.20
C GLU A 387 -5.18 -16.84 -9.53
N GLY A 388 -5.14 -17.91 -10.32
CA GLY A 388 -4.99 -19.28 -9.81
C GLY A 388 -3.67 -19.48 -9.08
N PHE A 389 -2.58 -19.01 -9.66
CA PHE A 389 -1.25 -19.07 -9.05
C PHE A 389 -1.20 -18.28 -7.74
N MET A 390 -1.71 -17.05 -7.71
CA MET A 390 -1.74 -16.23 -6.50
C MET A 390 -2.56 -16.89 -5.39
N THR A 391 -3.71 -17.49 -5.72
CA THR A 391 -4.55 -18.21 -4.77
C THR A 391 -3.81 -19.39 -4.16
N GLU A 392 -3.16 -20.19 -4.98
CA GLU A 392 -2.40 -21.35 -4.50
C GLU A 392 -1.18 -20.92 -3.66
N ARG A 393 -0.52 -19.82 -4.04
CA ARG A 393 0.57 -19.25 -3.27
C ARG A 393 0.11 -18.80 -1.88
N LEU A 394 -1.05 -18.16 -1.78
CA LEU A 394 -1.63 -17.75 -0.50
C LEU A 394 -2.05 -18.93 0.37
N ARG A 395 -2.49 -20.05 -0.22
CA ARG A 395 -2.77 -21.27 0.55
C ARG A 395 -1.51 -21.83 1.19
N LYS A 396 -0.41 -21.91 0.42
CA LYS A 396 0.88 -22.34 0.97
C LYS A 396 1.39 -21.38 2.05
N TRP A 397 1.21 -20.07 1.87
CA TRP A 397 1.60 -19.04 2.84
C TRP A 397 0.98 -19.26 4.23
N LEU A 398 -0.24 -19.77 4.32
CA LEU A 398 -0.89 -20.06 5.61
C LEU A 398 -0.13 -21.07 6.47
N ASP A 399 0.61 -21.97 5.84
CA ASP A 399 1.36 -23.06 6.46
C ASP A 399 2.88 -22.85 6.43
N GLU A 400 3.34 -21.70 5.91
CA GLU A 400 4.76 -21.34 5.86
C GLU A 400 5.13 -20.40 7.02
N PRO A 401 6.28 -20.63 7.71
CA PRO A 401 6.79 -19.72 8.72
C PRO A 401 7.03 -18.32 8.17
N GLN A 402 6.55 -17.29 8.87
CA GLN A 402 6.68 -15.89 8.45
C GLN A 402 7.66 -15.15 9.37
N PRO A 403 8.66 -14.45 8.84
CA PRO A 403 9.58 -13.62 9.63
C PRO A 403 8.86 -12.59 10.50
N GLU A 404 7.82 -11.94 9.93
CA GLU A 404 7.00 -10.93 10.60
C GLU A 404 6.22 -11.50 11.81
N LEU A 405 6.04 -12.82 11.84
CA LEU A 405 5.41 -13.54 12.94
C LEU A 405 6.44 -14.21 13.87
N GLY A 406 7.74 -13.85 13.74
CA GLY A 406 8.80 -14.47 14.53
C GLY A 406 9.04 -15.94 14.20
N GLY A 407 8.78 -16.34 12.95
CA GLY A 407 8.95 -17.70 12.47
C GLY A 407 7.74 -18.62 12.68
N TYR A 408 6.63 -18.11 13.20
CA TYR A 408 5.37 -18.87 13.26
C TYR A 408 4.66 -18.81 11.91
N THR A 409 3.89 -19.84 11.61
CA THR A 409 2.95 -19.82 10.48
C THR A 409 1.76 -18.93 10.82
N PRO A 410 1.04 -18.36 9.84
CA PRO A 410 -0.20 -17.63 10.08
C PRO A 410 -1.23 -18.43 10.90
N ARG A 411 -1.38 -19.74 10.66
CA ARG A 411 -2.29 -20.62 11.42
C ARG A 411 -1.91 -20.74 12.89
N GLU A 412 -0.62 -20.85 13.19
CA GLU A 412 -0.13 -20.90 14.58
C GLU A 412 -0.30 -19.53 15.26
N ALA A 413 0.07 -18.48 14.57
CA ALA A 413 0.07 -17.12 15.10
C ALA A 413 -1.34 -16.62 15.49
N VAL A 414 -2.40 -16.94 14.73
CA VAL A 414 -3.78 -16.52 15.07
C VAL A 414 -4.31 -17.19 16.34
N SER A 415 -3.75 -18.32 16.75
CA SER A 415 -4.14 -19.05 17.96
C SER A 415 -3.28 -18.72 19.18
N GLY A 416 -2.21 -17.94 19.02
CA GLY A 416 -1.21 -17.63 20.04
C GLY A 416 -1.03 -16.14 20.31
N ASP A 417 0.11 -15.83 20.92
CA ASP A 417 0.49 -14.47 21.35
C ASP A 417 0.75 -13.50 20.17
N ARG A 418 0.88 -14.03 18.94
CA ARG A 418 1.10 -13.27 17.73
C ARG A 418 -0.16 -13.00 16.91
N ARG A 419 -1.33 -13.14 17.55
CA ARG A 419 -2.62 -12.93 16.88
C ARG A 419 -2.74 -11.54 16.25
N ALA A 420 -2.36 -10.49 16.95
CA ALA A 420 -2.45 -9.11 16.45
C ALA A 420 -1.62 -8.89 15.19
N GLU A 421 -0.41 -9.44 15.16
CA GLU A 421 0.49 -9.39 14.00
C GLU A 421 -0.08 -10.19 12.82
N ALA A 422 -0.62 -11.38 13.08
CA ALA A 422 -1.26 -12.19 12.04
C ALA A 422 -2.48 -11.49 11.43
N LEU A 423 -3.35 -10.89 12.24
CA LEU A 423 -4.48 -10.09 11.77
C LEU A 423 -4.03 -8.90 10.90
N ARG A 424 -2.92 -8.25 11.26
CA ARG A 424 -2.34 -7.15 10.50
C ARG A 424 -1.83 -7.62 9.13
N LEU A 425 -1.16 -8.78 9.08
CA LEU A 425 -0.73 -9.36 7.80
C LEU A 425 -1.92 -9.69 6.89
N VAL A 426 -3.00 -10.27 7.43
CA VAL A 426 -4.22 -10.53 6.65
C VAL A 426 -4.83 -9.23 6.14
N ARG A 427 -4.92 -8.19 6.97
CA ARG A 427 -5.38 -6.86 6.52
C ARG A 427 -4.50 -6.29 5.39
N GLY A 428 -3.18 -6.49 5.48
CA GLY A 428 -2.23 -6.10 4.42
C GLY A 428 -2.50 -6.82 3.10
N ILE A 429 -2.76 -8.12 3.14
CA ILE A 429 -3.10 -8.93 1.95
C ILE A 429 -4.42 -8.45 1.34
N GLU A 430 -5.46 -8.22 2.14
CA GLU A 430 -6.76 -7.74 1.68
C GLU A 430 -6.66 -6.32 1.09
N ASN A 431 -5.90 -5.42 1.75
CA ASN A 431 -5.65 -4.07 1.27
C ASN A 431 -4.92 -4.08 -0.08
N GLY A 432 -3.84 -4.85 -0.19
CA GLY A 432 -3.08 -5.01 -1.43
C GLY A 432 -3.91 -5.58 -2.57
N THR A 433 -4.75 -6.58 -2.28
CA THR A 433 -5.68 -7.20 -3.22
C THR A 433 -6.71 -6.19 -3.76
N GLU A 434 -7.33 -5.42 -2.87
CA GLU A 434 -8.31 -4.39 -3.28
C GLU A 434 -7.65 -3.26 -4.08
N ARG A 435 -6.41 -2.86 -3.73
CA ARG A 435 -5.63 -1.91 -4.54
C ARG A 435 -5.34 -2.46 -5.95
N ALA A 436 -4.95 -3.73 -6.06
CA ALA A 436 -4.72 -4.40 -7.34
C ALA A 436 -6.00 -4.43 -8.18
N ARG A 437 -7.12 -4.83 -7.56
CA ARG A 437 -8.45 -4.85 -8.20
C ARG A 437 -8.84 -3.49 -8.77
N ARG A 438 -8.69 -2.41 -7.99
CA ARG A 438 -9.02 -1.05 -8.43
C ARG A 438 -8.14 -0.54 -9.57
N ARG A 439 -6.90 -0.98 -9.62
CA ARG A 439 -5.95 -0.64 -10.70
C ARG A 439 -6.14 -1.50 -11.95
N GLY A 440 -7.05 -2.49 -11.91
CA GLY A 440 -7.24 -3.46 -13.00
C GLY A 440 -6.07 -4.43 -13.17
N ALA A 441 -5.19 -4.53 -12.17
CA ALA A 441 -4.13 -5.53 -12.11
C ALA A 441 -4.70 -6.91 -11.77
N PRO A 442 -4.01 -8.00 -12.07
CA PRO A 442 -4.37 -9.34 -11.61
C PRO A 442 -4.40 -9.39 -10.06
N TYR A 443 -5.39 -10.09 -9.51
CA TYR A 443 -5.51 -10.28 -8.07
C TYR A 443 -6.16 -11.65 -7.78
N ALA A 444 -5.92 -12.20 -6.58
CA ALA A 444 -6.65 -13.36 -6.09
C ALA A 444 -7.76 -12.93 -5.14
N GLU A 445 -8.90 -13.62 -5.17
CA GLU A 445 -9.90 -13.45 -4.11
C GLU A 445 -9.34 -14.02 -2.80
N VAL A 446 -9.37 -13.23 -1.73
CA VAL A 446 -8.69 -13.55 -0.46
C VAL A 446 -9.63 -13.70 0.74
N GLY A 447 -10.93 -13.46 0.58
CA GLY A 447 -11.92 -13.58 1.67
C GLY A 447 -11.91 -14.93 2.39
N TRP A 448 -11.58 -16.02 1.69
CA TRP A 448 -11.47 -17.38 2.23
C TRP A 448 -10.35 -17.52 3.30
N ILE A 449 -9.34 -16.61 3.33
CA ILE A 449 -8.27 -16.63 4.34
C ILE A 449 -8.85 -16.47 5.74
N ARG A 450 -9.87 -15.65 5.90
CA ARG A 450 -10.54 -15.44 7.20
C ARG A 450 -11.21 -16.73 7.70
N ASP A 451 -11.88 -17.44 6.81
CA ASP A 451 -12.54 -18.70 7.13
C ASP A 451 -11.52 -19.77 7.51
N GLU A 452 -10.43 -19.88 6.73
CA GLU A 452 -9.34 -20.82 6.97
C GLU A 452 -8.59 -20.57 8.29
N LEU A 453 -8.48 -19.32 8.70
CA LEU A 453 -7.83 -18.93 9.95
C LEU A 453 -8.81 -18.86 11.14
N GLY A 454 -10.11 -19.04 10.91
CA GLY A 454 -11.13 -18.97 11.96
C GLY A 454 -11.25 -17.58 12.60
N ILE A 455 -10.91 -16.50 11.86
CA ILE A 455 -10.94 -15.13 12.37
C ILE A 455 -12.20 -14.36 11.98
N GLY A 456 -13.10 -14.96 11.16
CA GLY A 456 -14.42 -14.48 10.83
C GLY A 456 -14.59 -12.97 10.75
N ASP A 457 -15.58 -12.43 11.44
CA ASP A 457 -15.89 -10.99 11.48
C ASP A 457 -15.02 -10.18 12.46
N GLU A 458 -14.07 -10.79 13.15
CA GLU A 458 -13.18 -10.08 14.10
C GLU A 458 -12.33 -8.99 13.44
N LEU A 459 -12.14 -9.06 12.15
CA LEU A 459 -11.51 -7.99 11.38
C LEU A 459 -12.45 -6.80 11.16
N ALA A 460 -13.75 -6.98 11.37
CA ALA A 460 -14.78 -5.96 11.18
C ALA A 460 -15.26 -5.31 12.49
N ALA A 461 -14.71 -5.77 13.63
CA ALA A 461 -15.05 -5.27 14.97
C ALA A 461 -14.06 -4.23 15.47
#